data_774f0a1635d2e24ef00e3275c32a87a7
#
_entry.id   774f0a1635d2e24ef00e3275c32a87a7
#
_cell.length_a   1.000
_cell.length_b   1.000
_cell.length_c   1.000
_cell.angle_alpha   90.00
_cell.angle_beta   90.00
_cell.angle_gamma   90.00
#
_symmetry.space_group_name_H-M   'P 1'
#
loop_
_entity.id
_entity.type
_entity.pdbx_description
1 polymer ?
#
loop_
_entity_poly.entity_id
_entity_poly.type
_entity_poly.pdbx_seq_one_letter_code
_entity_poly.pdbx_strand_id
1 'polypeptide(L)'
;MSTIKAGIVGCGGIATNKHMPSIQELGGIDLVAFCDIIEARAVKAKDKFGTADALVFTDYRDLVQLDLDVVYVCTPNRSHAEITIEALKVGKHVLCEKPMAMNYTEAEAMIAAQKESGKILTIAYQNRFRPDSQYLKKEC
;
A
#
# COMPACT_ATOMS: atom_id res chain seq x y z
N MET A 1 9.75 17.81 11.10
CA MET A 1 9.98 16.50 10.44
C MET A 1 9.31 16.56 9.08
N SER A 2 9.96 16.08 8.02
CA SER A 2 9.31 15.95 6.70
C SER A 2 8.19 14.93 6.81
N THR A 3 7.02 15.22 6.23
CA THR A 3 5.92 14.25 6.09
C THR A 3 6.32 13.13 5.14
N ILE A 4 5.83 11.92 5.39
CA ILE A 4 6.01 10.75 4.51
C ILE A 4 5.06 10.90 3.33
N LYS A 5 5.56 10.83 2.11
CA LYS A 5 4.75 10.86 0.88
C LYS A 5 4.27 9.46 0.53
N ALA A 6 2.97 9.27 0.46
CA ALA A 6 2.36 7.98 0.15
C ALA A 6 1.53 7.99 -1.12
N GLY A 7 1.60 6.89 -1.87
CA GLY A 7 0.72 6.59 -2.99
C GLY A 7 -0.18 5.40 -2.69
N ILE A 8 -1.42 5.45 -3.17
CA ILE A 8 -2.40 4.37 -3.04
C ILE A 8 -2.65 3.74 -4.41
N VAL A 9 -2.45 2.43 -4.51
CA VAL A 9 -2.82 1.63 -5.68
C VAL A 9 -3.98 0.72 -5.31
N GLY A 10 -5.14 0.95 -5.94
CA GLY A 10 -6.42 0.33 -5.58
C GLY A 10 -7.21 1.19 -4.60
N CYS A 11 -8.15 2.00 -5.12
CA CYS A 11 -9.01 2.90 -4.34
C CYS A 11 -10.38 2.26 -4.03
N GLY A 12 -10.39 0.94 -3.80
CA GLY A 12 -11.58 0.17 -3.42
C GLY A 12 -11.95 0.30 -1.93
N GLY A 13 -12.90 -0.54 -1.49
CA GLY A 13 -13.47 -0.47 -0.14
C GLY A 13 -12.45 -0.60 0.99
N ILE A 14 -11.44 -1.47 0.86
CA ILE A 14 -10.43 -1.63 1.92
C ILE A 14 -9.58 -0.36 2.08
N ALA A 15 -9.19 0.25 0.96
CA ALA A 15 -8.42 1.48 0.97
C ALA A 15 -9.23 2.65 1.57
N THR A 16 -10.47 2.84 1.09
CA THR A 16 -11.30 4.00 1.45
C THR A 16 -11.93 3.91 2.84
N ASN A 17 -12.16 2.69 3.35
CA ASN A 17 -12.82 2.49 4.65
C ASN A 17 -11.85 2.15 5.79
N LYS A 18 -10.61 1.79 5.48
CA LYS A 18 -9.61 1.41 6.48
C LYS A 18 -8.31 2.18 6.33
N HIS A 19 -7.53 1.95 5.27
CA HIS A 19 -6.18 2.54 5.17
C HIS A 19 -6.20 4.06 5.16
N MET A 20 -6.93 4.69 4.25
CA MET A 20 -6.92 6.15 4.12
C MET A 20 -7.42 6.87 5.38
N PRO A 21 -8.55 6.46 6.01
CA PRO A 21 -8.96 7.05 7.28
C PRO A 21 -7.92 6.87 8.40
N SER A 22 -7.32 5.68 8.51
CA SER A 22 -6.29 5.42 9.53
C SER A 22 -5.02 6.26 9.30
N ILE A 23 -4.64 6.51 8.05
CA ILE A 23 -3.52 7.38 7.69
C ILE A 23 -3.81 8.83 8.13
N GLN A 24 -5.02 9.33 7.89
CA GLN A 24 -5.42 10.67 8.33
C GLN A 24 -5.43 10.80 9.85
N GLU A 25 -5.94 9.77 10.55
CA GLU A 25 -5.98 9.75 12.02
C GLU A 25 -4.58 9.71 12.63
N LEU A 26 -3.67 8.92 12.04
CA LEU A 26 -2.27 8.82 12.49
C LEU A 26 -1.51 10.12 12.31
N GLY A 27 -1.74 10.83 11.21
CA GLY A 27 -0.99 12.03 10.82
C GLY A 27 0.45 11.71 10.37
N GLY A 28 1.14 12.73 9.84
CA GLY A 28 2.54 12.62 9.41
C GLY A 28 2.75 11.89 8.08
N ILE A 29 1.67 11.49 7.40
CA ILE A 29 1.71 10.86 6.07
C ILE A 29 0.78 11.66 5.14
N ASP A 30 1.34 12.12 4.03
CA ASP A 30 0.60 12.83 2.98
C ASP A 30 0.24 11.88 1.85
N LEU A 31 -1.04 11.76 1.54
CA LEU A 31 -1.53 11.00 0.38
C LEU A 31 -1.44 11.89 -0.86
N VAL A 32 -0.39 11.70 -1.65
CA VAL A 32 -0.05 12.56 -2.79
C VAL A 32 -0.34 11.94 -4.16
N ALA A 33 -0.68 10.65 -4.21
CA ALA A 33 -0.99 9.95 -5.45
C ALA A 33 -2.01 8.83 -5.26
N PHE A 34 -2.94 8.71 -6.19
CA PHE A 34 -4.02 7.71 -6.18
C PHE A 34 -4.10 7.02 -7.54
N CYS A 35 -4.18 5.69 -7.54
CA CYS A 35 -4.32 4.89 -8.75
C CYS A 35 -5.45 3.87 -8.61
N ASP A 36 -6.32 3.81 -9.60
CA ASP A 36 -7.31 2.74 -9.76
C ASP A 36 -7.62 2.59 -11.25
N ILE A 37 -7.77 1.36 -11.74
CA ILE A 37 -8.17 1.11 -13.14
C ILE A 37 -9.53 1.75 -13.48
N ILE A 38 -10.33 2.06 -12.47
CA ILE A 38 -11.56 2.85 -12.57
C ILE A 38 -11.23 4.26 -12.06
N GLU A 39 -10.88 5.16 -12.97
CA GLU A 39 -10.43 6.53 -12.67
C GLU A 39 -11.31 7.25 -11.65
N ALA A 40 -12.63 7.12 -11.77
CA ALA A 40 -13.59 7.75 -10.86
C ALA A 40 -13.39 7.36 -9.39
N ARG A 41 -12.86 6.17 -9.10
CA ARG A 41 -12.53 5.74 -7.73
C ARG A 41 -11.30 6.48 -7.21
N ALA A 42 -10.28 6.63 -8.03
CA ALA A 42 -9.07 7.36 -7.67
C ALA A 42 -9.35 8.85 -7.47
N VAL A 43 -10.15 9.46 -8.34
CA VAL A 43 -10.62 10.86 -8.20
C VAL A 43 -11.36 11.04 -6.89
N LYS A 44 -12.36 10.20 -6.60
CA LYS A 44 -13.15 10.28 -5.35
C LYS A 44 -12.28 10.10 -4.11
N ALA A 45 -11.29 9.21 -4.17
CA ALA A 45 -10.35 8.99 -3.06
C ALA A 45 -9.45 10.22 -2.85
N LYS A 46 -8.89 10.78 -3.94
CA LYS A 46 -8.12 12.01 -3.91
C LYS A 46 -8.90 13.16 -3.29
N ASP A 47 -10.14 13.41 -3.76
CA ASP A 47 -10.96 14.52 -3.30
C ASP A 47 -11.27 14.46 -1.80
N LYS A 48 -11.33 13.24 -1.26
CA LYS A 48 -11.66 13.02 0.15
C LYS A 48 -10.42 12.96 1.06
N PHE A 49 -9.31 12.42 0.59
CA PHE A 49 -8.18 12.03 1.44
C PHE A 49 -6.84 12.62 0.99
N GLY A 50 -6.75 13.12 -0.23
CA GLY A 50 -5.51 13.59 -0.83
C GLY A 50 -5.12 15.00 -0.40
N THR A 51 -3.85 15.33 -0.62
CA THR A 51 -3.39 16.71 -0.60
C THR A 51 -3.99 17.50 -1.78
N ALA A 52 -3.96 18.82 -1.72
CA ALA A 52 -4.56 19.67 -2.77
C ALA A 52 -3.95 19.43 -4.16
N ASP A 53 -2.66 19.10 -4.19
CA ASP A 53 -1.86 18.83 -5.40
C ASP A 53 -1.71 17.34 -5.71
N ALA A 54 -2.45 16.46 -5.02
CA ALA A 54 -2.39 15.03 -5.25
C ALA A 54 -2.76 14.66 -6.69
N LEU A 55 -2.10 13.65 -7.22
CA LEU A 55 -2.25 13.19 -8.60
C LEU A 55 -3.12 11.93 -8.70
N VAL A 56 -3.72 11.73 -9.86
CA VAL A 56 -4.57 10.56 -10.17
C VAL A 56 -4.01 9.83 -11.38
N PHE A 57 -3.99 8.49 -11.29
CA PHE A 57 -3.49 7.59 -12.34
C PHE A 57 -4.45 6.41 -12.54
N THR A 58 -4.44 5.85 -13.73
CA THR A 58 -5.12 4.58 -14.06
C THR A 58 -4.15 3.43 -14.25
N ASP A 59 -2.86 3.70 -14.40
CA ASP A 59 -1.77 2.72 -14.41
C ASP A 59 -0.85 2.95 -13.20
N TYR A 60 -0.64 1.93 -12.39
CA TYR A 60 0.24 1.99 -11.22
C TYR A 60 1.70 2.24 -11.58
N ARG A 61 2.11 1.88 -12.81
CA ARG A 61 3.48 2.08 -13.29
C ARG A 61 3.86 3.57 -13.32
N ASP A 62 2.90 4.42 -13.66
CA ASP A 62 3.10 5.87 -13.64
C ASP A 62 3.18 6.39 -12.20
N LEU A 63 2.32 5.90 -11.30
CA LEU A 63 2.32 6.30 -9.90
C LEU A 63 3.65 5.98 -9.21
N VAL A 64 4.22 4.78 -9.42
CA VAL A 64 5.45 4.37 -8.71
C VAL A 64 6.70 5.13 -9.16
N GLN A 65 6.66 5.85 -10.29
CA GLN A 65 7.75 6.72 -10.74
C GLN A 65 7.82 8.05 -9.98
N LEU A 66 6.77 8.41 -9.25
CA LEU A 66 6.76 9.65 -8.47
C LEU A 66 7.75 9.60 -7.30
N ASP A 67 8.08 10.77 -6.77
CA ASP A 67 8.84 10.91 -5.54
C ASP A 67 7.96 10.53 -4.33
N LEU A 68 7.86 9.24 -4.06
CA LEU A 68 7.12 8.63 -2.95
C LEU A 68 8.06 7.90 -2.00
N ASP A 69 7.73 7.92 -0.72
CA ASP A 69 8.40 7.10 0.29
C ASP A 69 7.77 5.69 0.35
N VAL A 70 6.44 5.61 0.28
CA VAL A 70 5.69 4.36 0.44
C VAL A 70 4.54 4.23 -0.54
N VAL A 71 4.30 3.00 -0.99
CA VAL A 71 3.14 2.62 -1.81
C VAL A 71 2.27 1.64 -1.03
N TYR A 72 0.99 1.96 -0.93
CA TYR A 72 -0.04 1.06 -0.40
C TYR A 72 -0.67 0.28 -1.55
N VAL A 73 -0.56 -1.04 -1.53
CA VAL A 73 -1.14 -1.94 -2.53
C VAL A 73 -2.44 -2.53 -1.98
N CYS A 74 -3.57 -1.99 -2.43
CA CYS A 74 -4.92 -2.32 -1.96
C CYS A 74 -5.80 -2.88 -3.09
N THR A 75 -5.18 -3.47 -4.09
CA THR A 75 -5.81 -4.04 -5.28
C THR A 75 -6.38 -5.44 -5.01
N PRO A 76 -7.07 -6.07 -5.98
CA PRO A 76 -7.38 -7.49 -5.91
C PRO A 76 -6.12 -8.37 -5.82
N ASN A 77 -6.22 -9.48 -5.10
CA ASN A 77 -5.12 -10.37 -4.72
C ASN A 77 -4.16 -10.72 -5.87
N ARG A 78 -4.71 -10.95 -7.08
CA ARG A 78 -3.93 -11.36 -8.28
C ARG A 78 -2.87 -10.36 -8.74
N SER A 79 -2.98 -9.10 -8.34
CA SER A 79 -2.04 -8.03 -8.72
C SER A 79 -1.10 -7.60 -7.60
N HIS A 80 -1.21 -8.19 -6.41
CA HIS A 80 -0.36 -7.85 -5.28
C HIS A 80 1.12 -8.03 -5.58
N ALA A 81 1.50 -9.19 -6.12
CA ALA A 81 2.91 -9.51 -6.37
C ALA A 81 3.51 -8.57 -7.42
N GLU A 82 2.86 -8.42 -8.58
CA GLU A 82 3.36 -7.57 -9.66
C GLU A 82 3.59 -6.13 -9.20
N ILE A 83 2.58 -5.52 -8.59
CA ILE A 83 2.66 -4.11 -8.16
C ILE A 83 3.70 -3.93 -7.05
N THR A 84 3.74 -4.84 -6.08
CA THR A 84 4.69 -4.80 -4.97
C THR A 84 6.13 -4.91 -5.48
N ILE A 85 6.41 -5.87 -6.36
CA ILE A 85 7.75 -6.06 -6.93
C ILE A 85 8.20 -4.82 -7.69
N GLU A 86 7.32 -4.23 -8.50
CA GLU A 86 7.65 -3.02 -9.26
C GLU A 86 7.94 -1.83 -8.33
N ALA A 87 7.10 -1.59 -7.33
CA ALA A 87 7.32 -0.52 -6.36
C ALA A 87 8.63 -0.68 -5.59
N LEU A 88 8.97 -1.91 -5.16
CA LEU A 88 10.24 -2.21 -4.49
C LEU A 88 11.44 -1.95 -5.40
N LYS A 89 11.39 -2.39 -6.67
CA LYS A 89 12.48 -2.20 -7.66
C LYS A 89 12.80 -0.73 -7.90
N VAL A 90 11.79 0.13 -7.90
CA VAL A 90 11.98 1.58 -8.04
C VAL A 90 12.23 2.29 -6.70
N GLY A 91 12.56 1.53 -5.66
CA GLY A 91 13.04 2.05 -4.39
C GLY A 91 11.98 2.57 -3.43
N LYS A 92 10.74 2.11 -3.53
CA LYS A 92 9.65 2.48 -2.60
C LYS A 92 9.50 1.46 -1.48
N HIS A 93 9.16 1.90 -0.28
CA HIS A 93 8.61 1.02 0.75
C HIS A 93 7.21 0.57 0.34
N VAL A 94 6.77 -0.62 0.75
CA VAL A 94 5.46 -1.15 0.37
C VAL A 94 4.70 -1.69 1.57
N LEU A 95 3.44 -1.29 1.69
CA LEU A 95 2.44 -1.98 2.50
C LEU A 95 1.45 -2.64 1.54
N CYS A 96 1.42 -3.96 1.53
CA CYS A 96 0.54 -4.75 0.67
C CYS A 96 -0.58 -5.39 1.48
N GLU A 97 -1.82 -5.33 0.98
CA GLU A 97 -2.96 -6.06 1.57
C GLU A 97 -2.74 -7.58 1.53
N LYS A 98 -3.42 -8.21 2.46
CA LYS A 98 -3.44 -9.68 2.53
C LYS A 98 -4.40 -10.28 1.47
N PRO A 99 -4.15 -11.50 0.98
CA PRO A 99 -2.95 -12.30 1.16
C PRO A 99 -1.74 -11.69 0.42
N MET A 100 -0.53 -12.04 0.85
CA MET A 100 0.71 -11.54 0.25
C MET A 100 0.75 -11.78 -1.27
N ALA A 101 0.42 -12.99 -1.70
CA ALA A 101 0.45 -13.44 -3.09
C ALA A 101 -0.59 -14.53 -3.35
N MET A 102 -0.76 -14.93 -4.61
CA MET A 102 -1.66 -16.00 -5.01
C MET A 102 -1.03 -17.40 -4.86
N ASN A 103 0.29 -17.47 -4.85
CA ASN A 103 1.05 -18.73 -4.78
C ASN A 103 2.45 -18.50 -4.19
N TYR A 104 3.14 -19.61 -3.92
CA TYR A 104 4.45 -19.60 -3.30
C TYR A 104 5.53 -18.90 -4.17
N THR A 105 5.52 -19.13 -5.47
CA THR A 105 6.50 -18.53 -6.40
C THR A 105 6.41 -17.00 -6.42
N GLU A 106 5.19 -16.46 -6.43
CA GLU A 106 4.97 -15.01 -6.33
C GLU A 106 5.46 -14.46 -4.99
N ALA A 107 5.18 -15.17 -3.88
CA ALA A 107 5.65 -14.76 -2.56
C ALA A 107 7.17 -14.74 -2.46
N GLU A 108 7.86 -15.76 -2.99
CA GLU A 108 9.32 -15.77 -3.06
C GLU A 108 9.88 -14.62 -3.90
N ALA A 109 9.26 -14.31 -5.04
CA ALA A 109 9.66 -13.18 -5.89
C ALA A 109 9.51 -11.84 -5.16
N MET A 110 8.44 -11.65 -4.39
CA MET A 110 8.26 -10.45 -3.56
C MET A 110 9.34 -10.33 -2.48
N ILE A 111 9.68 -11.43 -1.80
CA ILE A 111 10.74 -11.46 -0.79
C ILE A 111 12.11 -11.19 -1.42
N ALA A 112 12.39 -11.75 -2.60
CA ALA A 112 13.62 -11.49 -3.33
C ALA A 112 13.75 -10.00 -3.70
N ALA A 113 12.70 -9.40 -4.27
CA ALA A 113 12.67 -7.98 -4.59
C ALA A 113 12.84 -7.09 -3.34
N GLN A 114 12.25 -7.47 -2.22
CA GLN A 114 12.42 -6.77 -0.94
C GLN A 114 13.89 -6.79 -0.49
N LYS A 115 14.55 -7.95 -0.55
CA LYS A 115 15.95 -8.09 -0.16
C LYS A 115 16.88 -7.29 -1.08
N GLU A 116 16.64 -7.35 -2.38
CA GLU A 116 17.43 -6.64 -3.40
C GLU A 116 17.30 -5.12 -3.27
N SER A 117 16.11 -4.62 -3.06
CA SER A 117 15.85 -3.18 -2.91
C SER A 117 16.31 -2.60 -1.58
N GLY A 118 16.45 -3.41 -0.54
CA GLY A 118 16.70 -2.97 0.83
C GLY A 118 15.54 -2.18 1.45
N LYS A 119 14.37 -2.17 0.81
CA LYS A 119 13.18 -1.46 1.28
C LYS A 119 12.32 -2.33 2.21
N ILE A 120 11.43 -1.70 2.93
CA ILE A 120 10.49 -2.39 3.82
C ILE A 120 9.31 -2.89 2.99
N LEU A 121 9.00 -4.18 3.12
CA LEU A 121 7.75 -4.78 2.68
C LEU A 121 6.96 -5.24 3.90
N THR A 122 5.76 -4.73 4.06
CA THR A 122 4.83 -5.13 5.11
C THR A 122 3.54 -5.66 4.50
N ILE A 123 3.07 -6.79 5.01
CA ILE A 123 1.76 -7.34 4.64
C ILE A 123 0.74 -6.99 5.73
N ALA A 124 -0.43 -6.52 5.34
CA ALA A 124 -1.48 -6.01 6.23
C ALA A 124 -2.20 -7.13 7.01
N TYR A 125 -1.46 -7.86 7.83
CA TYR A 125 -2.00 -8.84 8.79
C TYR A 125 -2.40 -8.13 10.10
N GLN A 126 -3.35 -7.20 10.04
CA GLN A 126 -3.75 -6.32 11.13
C GLN A 126 -4.20 -7.05 12.40
N ASN A 127 -4.77 -8.26 12.26
CA ASN A 127 -5.20 -9.07 13.41
C ASN A 127 -4.04 -9.45 14.35
N ARG A 128 -2.79 -9.44 13.87
CA ARG A 128 -1.60 -9.69 14.71
C ARG A 128 -1.42 -8.66 15.82
N PHE A 129 -1.95 -7.46 15.64
CA PHE A 129 -1.81 -6.34 16.57
C PHE A 129 -3.00 -6.20 17.52
N ARG A 130 -4.02 -7.04 17.38
CA ARG A 130 -5.17 -7.03 18.28
C ARG A 130 -4.76 -7.55 19.67
N PRO A 131 -5.26 -6.92 20.77
CA PRO A 131 -4.93 -7.34 22.13
C PRO A 131 -5.26 -8.80 22.41
N ASP A 132 -6.41 -9.30 21.94
CA ASP A 132 -6.83 -10.70 22.07
C ASP A 132 -5.88 -11.67 21.35
N SER A 133 -5.47 -11.35 20.13
CA SER A 133 -4.49 -12.16 19.38
C SER A 133 -3.11 -12.18 20.05
N GLN A 134 -2.69 -11.03 20.58
CA GLN A 134 -1.42 -10.93 21.33
C GLN A 134 -1.47 -11.67 22.66
N TYR A 135 -2.62 -11.63 23.35
CA TYR A 135 -2.84 -12.39 24.57
C TYR A 135 -2.72 -13.90 24.30
N LEU A 136 -3.49 -14.42 23.33
CA LEU A 136 -3.45 -15.84 22.96
C LEU A 136 -2.04 -16.31 22.60
N LYS A 137 -1.27 -15.49 21.88
CA LYS A 137 0.13 -15.83 21.53
C LYS A 137 1.04 -15.96 22.74
N LYS A 138 0.76 -15.28 23.86
CA LYS A 138 1.55 -15.38 25.08
C LYS A 138 1.23 -16.63 25.89
N GLU A 139 -0.01 -17.12 25.78
CA GLU A 139 -0.51 -18.28 26.52
C GLU A 139 -0.24 -19.61 25.78
N CYS A 140 0.14 -19.56 24.48
CA CYS A 140 0.54 -20.72 23.67
C CYS A 140 2.07 -20.83 23.54
#